data_dd6ba5e0fb18dd0752f84498f5c0fc11
#
_entry.id   dd6ba5e0fb18dd0752f84498f5c0fc11
#
_cell.length_a   1.000
_cell.length_b   1.000
_cell.length_c   1.000
_cell.angle_alpha   90.00
_cell.angle_beta   90.00
_cell.angle_gamma   90.00
#
_symmetry.space_group_name_H-M   'P 1'
#
loop_
_entity.id
_entity.type
_entity.pdbx_description
1 polymer ?
#
loop_
_entity_poly.entity_id
_entity_poly.type
_entity_poly.pdbx_seq_one_letter_code
_entity_poly.pdbx_strand_id
1 'polypeptide(L)'
;IIVVTVAVYLMKTYGGIDCIPTIGDRFTIKSELPDAVVPALDWEAIKNLFPVAITIAVLGAIESLLSATVADGVIGDRHDSNTELIAQGAANIVAPLFGGIPATGAIARTMTNINNGGKTPIAGVIHAIILLLILLFLMPLAQYIPMACLAGVLVIVSYNMSGWRVFKA
;
A
#
# COMPACT_ATOMS: atom_id res chain seq x y z
N ILE A 1 -13.28 9.50 -4.69
CA ILE A 1 -12.39 10.16 -3.72
C ILE A 1 -12.19 11.62 -4.10
N ILE A 2 -11.60 11.98 -5.25
CA ILE A 2 -11.23 13.36 -5.63
C ILE A 2 -12.40 14.33 -5.49
N VAL A 3 -13.56 14.02 -6.06
CA VAL A 3 -14.75 14.89 -6.00
C VAL A 3 -15.20 15.14 -4.56
N VAL A 4 -15.20 14.09 -3.74
CA VAL A 4 -15.62 14.20 -2.32
C VAL A 4 -14.58 14.99 -1.51
N THR A 5 -13.29 14.80 -1.78
CA THR A 5 -12.22 15.56 -1.13
C THR A 5 -12.30 17.04 -1.44
N VAL A 6 -12.52 17.39 -2.71
CA VAL A 6 -12.72 18.81 -3.13
C VAL A 6 -13.98 19.38 -2.49
N ALA A 7 -15.08 18.64 -2.46
CA ALA A 7 -16.31 19.09 -1.81
C ALA A 7 -16.09 19.34 -0.30
N VAL A 8 -15.42 18.43 0.41
CA VAL A 8 -15.11 18.60 1.84
C VAL A 8 -14.15 19.78 2.06
N TYR A 9 -13.15 19.94 1.20
CA TYR A 9 -12.27 21.11 1.23
C TYR A 9 -13.05 22.42 1.11
N LEU A 10 -13.96 22.52 0.14
CA LEU A 10 -14.80 23.71 -0.05
C LEU A 10 -15.74 23.93 1.14
N MET A 11 -16.36 22.88 1.67
CA MET A 11 -17.25 22.97 2.83
C MET A 11 -16.49 23.39 4.10
N LYS A 12 -15.29 22.91 4.31
CA LYS A 12 -14.45 23.27 5.47
C LYS A 12 -13.93 24.71 5.33
N THR A 13 -13.52 25.13 4.14
CA THR A 13 -12.91 26.45 3.89
C THR A 13 -13.95 27.56 3.81
N TYR A 14 -15.09 27.32 3.16
CA TYR A 14 -16.12 28.33 2.93
C TYR A 14 -17.39 28.15 3.78
N GLY A 15 -17.67 26.91 4.23
CA GLY A 15 -18.89 26.57 4.97
C GLY A 15 -18.73 26.52 6.49
N GLY A 16 -17.52 26.55 7.02
CA GLY A 16 -17.24 26.45 8.47
C GLY A 16 -17.75 25.14 9.10
N ILE A 17 -17.88 24.07 8.33
CA ILE A 17 -18.43 22.79 8.79
C ILE A 17 -17.28 21.86 9.19
N ASP A 18 -16.95 21.83 10.48
CA ASP A 18 -15.88 20.99 11.05
C ASP A 18 -16.35 19.60 11.49
N CYS A 19 -17.59 19.22 11.21
CA CYS A 19 -18.16 17.96 11.68
C CYS A 19 -17.67 16.71 10.91
N ILE A 20 -16.92 16.86 9.83
CA ILE A 20 -16.47 15.74 9.00
C ILE A 20 -15.02 15.40 9.36
N PRO A 21 -14.75 14.24 10.01
CA PRO A 21 -13.38 13.83 10.34
C PRO A 21 -12.60 13.52 9.05
N THR A 22 -11.49 14.20 8.88
CA THR A 22 -10.57 14.04 7.75
C THR A 22 -9.29 13.37 8.20
N ILE A 23 -8.45 12.95 7.25
CA ILE A 23 -7.13 12.36 7.56
C ILE A 23 -6.28 13.35 8.34
N GLY A 24 -6.29 14.64 7.97
CA GLY A 24 -5.52 15.69 8.63
C GLY A 24 -5.92 15.94 10.08
N ASP A 25 -7.17 15.65 10.47
CA ASP A 25 -7.63 15.79 11.86
C ASP A 25 -7.11 14.66 12.77
N ARG A 26 -6.72 13.52 12.18
CA ARG A 26 -6.23 12.35 12.93
C ARG A 26 -4.74 12.12 12.83
N PHE A 27 -4.12 12.52 11.73
CA PHE A 27 -2.73 12.25 11.41
C PHE A 27 -2.03 13.52 10.94
N THR A 28 -0.96 13.89 11.62
CA THR A 28 -0.06 14.95 11.14
C THR A 28 0.90 14.34 10.13
N ILE A 29 0.58 14.46 8.84
CA ILE A 29 1.43 13.93 7.79
C ILE A 29 2.26 15.08 7.22
N LYS A 30 3.57 14.98 7.33
CA LYS A 30 4.51 15.95 6.75
C LYS A 30 4.70 15.65 5.26
N SER A 31 4.73 16.70 4.43
CA SER A 31 5.03 16.61 3.00
C SER A 31 6.55 16.61 2.75
N GLU A 32 7.26 15.79 3.48
CA GLU A 32 8.71 15.68 3.41
C GLU A 32 9.10 14.25 3.09
N LEU A 33 10.19 14.08 2.35
CA LEU A 33 10.79 12.76 2.18
C LEU A 33 11.29 12.30 3.55
N PRO A 34 11.05 11.02 3.92
CA PRO A 34 11.59 10.49 5.15
C PRO A 34 13.11 10.53 5.12
N ASP A 35 13.71 11.06 6.18
CA ASP A 35 15.14 11.07 6.35
C ASP A 35 15.68 9.64 6.42
N ALA A 36 16.85 9.43 5.80
CA ALA A 36 17.52 8.14 5.91
C ALA A 36 18.02 7.95 7.35
N VAL A 37 17.47 6.98 8.04
CA VAL A 37 17.83 6.64 9.41
C VAL A 37 18.51 5.27 9.41
N VAL A 38 19.74 5.23 9.85
CA VAL A 38 20.41 3.94 10.11
C VAL A 38 19.93 3.47 11.48
N PRO A 39 19.18 2.34 11.56
CA PRO A 39 18.71 1.83 12.84
C PRO A 39 19.90 1.44 13.71
N ALA A 40 19.86 1.81 14.99
CA ALA A 40 20.85 1.39 15.96
C ALA A 40 20.72 -0.13 16.15
N LEU A 41 21.74 -0.88 15.72
CA LEU A 41 21.80 -2.33 15.85
C LEU A 41 22.27 -2.66 17.28
N ASP A 42 21.33 -2.93 18.18
CA ASP A 42 21.62 -3.49 19.48
C ASP A 42 21.49 -5.01 19.46
N TRP A 43 22.51 -5.69 20.00
CA TRP A 43 22.56 -7.16 20.00
C TRP A 43 21.40 -7.81 20.80
N GLU A 44 20.99 -7.20 21.88
CA GLU A 44 19.84 -7.68 22.67
C GLU A 44 18.53 -7.51 21.88
N ALA A 45 18.35 -6.39 21.23
CA ALA A 45 17.18 -6.14 20.37
C ALA A 45 17.11 -7.14 19.21
N ILE A 46 18.24 -7.41 18.55
CA ILE A 46 18.31 -8.42 17.47
C ILE A 46 17.88 -9.79 17.99
N LYS A 47 18.42 -10.22 19.13
CA LYS A 47 18.13 -11.54 19.71
C LYS A 47 16.64 -11.70 20.08
N ASN A 48 16.05 -10.66 20.63
CA ASN A 48 14.65 -10.67 21.04
C ASN A 48 13.68 -10.58 19.85
N LEU A 49 14.05 -9.85 18.81
CA LEU A 49 13.20 -9.65 17.63
C LEU A 49 13.39 -10.73 16.55
N PHE A 50 14.45 -11.53 16.64
CA PHE A 50 14.77 -12.53 15.61
C PHE A 50 13.63 -13.53 15.31
N PRO A 51 12.93 -14.11 16.31
CA PRO A 51 11.80 -15.00 16.03
C PRO A 51 10.65 -14.30 15.31
N VAL A 52 10.37 -13.04 15.69
CA VAL A 52 9.34 -12.23 15.05
C VAL A 52 9.75 -11.88 13.62
N ALA A 53 11.00 -11.53 13.41
CA ALA A 53 11.56 -11.23 12.09
C ALA A 53 11.44 -12.41 11.12
N ILE A 54 11.76 -13.64 11.58
CA ILE A 54 11.59 -14.87 10.79
C ILE A 54 10.10 -15.06 10.43
N THR A 55 9.21 -14.89 11.40
CA THR A 55 7.77 -15.05 11.15
C THR A 55 7.27 -14.06 10.08
N ILE A 56 7.65 -12.81 10.18
CA ILE A 56 7.30 -11.77 9.20
C ILE A 56 7.91 -12.09 7.82
N ALA A 57 9.16 -12.52 7.79
CA ALA A 57 9.84 -12.87 6.53
C ALA A 57 9.17 -14.05 5.82
N VAL A 58 8.81 -15.11 6.56
CA VAL A 58 8.11 -16.27 6.00
C VAL A 58 6.71 -15.89 5.52
N LEU A 59 5.96 -15.13 6.31
CA LEU A 59 4.63 -14.64 5.90
C LEU A 59 4.72 -13.76 4.64
N GLY A 60 5.68 -12.84 4.60
CA GLY A 60 5.89 -11.99 3.43
C GLY A 60 6.29 -12.77 2.19
N ALA A 61 7.15 -13.78 2.32
CA ALA A 61 7.53 -14.65 1.23
C ALA A 61 6.34 -15.45 0.68
N ILE A 62 5.53 -16.05 1.56
CA ILE A 62 4.33 -16.81 1.16
C ILE A 62 3.33 -15.89 0.45
N GLU A 63 3.07 -14.71 0.98
CA GLU A 63 2.10 -13.76 0.41
C GLU A 63 2.56 -13.24 -0.95
N SER A 64 3.84 -12.91 -1.11
CA SER A 64 4.40 -12.47 -2.40
C SER A 64 4.31 -13.57 -3.46
N LEU A 65 4.74 -14.80 -3.13
CA LEU A 65 4.65 -15.94 -4.05
C LEU A 65 3.19 -16.31 -4.38
N LEU A 66 2.29 -16.22 -3.42
CA LEU A 66 0.87 -16.45 -3.66
C LEU A 66 0.30 -15.37 -4.61
N SER A 67 0.67 -14.13 -4.43
CA SER A 67 0.27 -13.04 -5.32
C SER A 67 0.79 -13.27 -6.74
N ALA A 68 2.04 -13.70 -6.88
CA ALA A 68 2.66 -14.01 -8.17
C ALA A 68 2.00 -15.22 -8.85
N THR A 69 1.73 -16.30 -8.12
CA THR A 69 1.06 -17.50 -8.68
C THR A 69 -0.37 -17.23 -9.12
N VAL A 70 -1.11 -16.38 -8.39
CA VAL A 70 -2.44 -15.94 -8.79
C VAL A 70 -2.36 -15.08 -10.06
N ALA A 71 -1.36 -14.22 -10.18
CA ALA A 71 -1.12 -13.42 -11.38
C ALA A 71 -0.82 -14.30 -12.60
N ASP A 72 0.04 -15.29 -12.45
CA ASP A 72 0.38 -16.28 -13.49
C ASP A 72 -0.87 -16.97 -14.03
N GLY A 73 -1.75 -17.41 -13.15
CA GLY A 73 -2.99 -18.10 -13.52
C GLY A 73 -3.93 -17.23 -14.37
N VAL A 74 -3.87 -15.90 -14.21
CA VAL A 74 -4.72 -14.96 -14.97
C VAL A 74 -4.06 -14.48 -16.24
N ILE A 75 -2.75 -14.25 -16.23
CA ILE A 75 -1.99 -13.75 -17.39
C ILE A 75 -1.68 -14.92 -18.36
N GLY A 76 -1.55 -16.15 -17.83
CA GLY A 76 -1.10 -17.32 -18.60
C GLY A 76 0.41 -17.36 -18.80
N ASP A 77 1.17 -16.77 -17.90
CA ASP A 77 2.64 -16.73 -17.89
C ASP A 77 3.20 -17.41 -16.63
N ARG A 78 4.50 -17.44 -16.46
CA ARG A 78 5.17 -17.98 -15.26
C ARG A 78 6.19 -16.99 -14.73
N HIS A 79 6.10 -16.71 -13.43
CA HIS A 79 7.09 -15.90 -12.73
C HIS A 79 8.31 -16.73 -12.31
N ASP A 80 9.44 -16.09 -12.09
CA ASP A 80 10.60 -16.71 -11.42
C ASP A 80 10.49 -16.42 -9.90
N SER A 81 10.15 -17.48 -9.15
CA SER A 81 9.97 -17.39 -7.70
C SER A 81 11.25 -16.96 -6.95
N ASN A 82 12.44 -17.31 -7.45
CA ASN A 82 13.69 -16.92 -6.82
C ASN A 82 13.93 -15.41 -7.00
N THR A 83 13.72 -14.92 -8.21
CA THR A 83 13.84 -13.49 -8.51
C THR A 83 12.85 -12.67 -7.71
N GLU A 84 11.61 -13.13 -7.56
CA GLU A 84 10.58 -12.49 -6.75
C GLU A 84 11.01 -12.38 -5.28
N LEU A 85 11.49 -13.49 -4.68
CA LEU A 85 11.95 -13.49 -3.28
C LEU A 85 13.20 -12.62 -3.06
N ILE A 86 14.13 -12.60 -4.01
CA ILE A 86 15.32 -11.73 -3.94
C ILE A 86 14.89 -10.26 -3.99
N ALA A 87 13.99 -9.90 -4.92
CA ALA A 87 13.47 -8.54 -5.04
C ALA A 87 12.73 -8.10 -3.78
N GLN A 88 11.88 -8.97 -3.22
CA GLN A 88 11.16 -8.76 -1.98
C GLN A 88 12.12 -8.55 -0.80
N GLY A 89 13.15 -9.38 -0.70
CA GLY A 89 14.18 -9.26 0.33
C GLY A 89 14.96 -7.94 0.23
N ALA A 90 15.38 -7.57 -0.98
CA ALA A 90 16.09 -6.32 -1.24
C ALA A 90 15.21 -5.10 -0.88
N ALA A 91 13.93 -5.10 -1.26
CA ALA A 91 13.00 -4.04 -0.91
C ALA A 91 12.83 -3.89 0.61
N ASN A 92 12.75 -5.00 1.34
CA ASN A 92 12.59 -5.01 2.80
C ASN A 92 13.90 -4.70 3.57
N ILE A 93 15.06 -4.72 2.92
CA ILE A 93 16.31 -4.18 3.47
C ILE A 93 16.36 -2.67 3.31
N VAL A 94 15.92 -2.16 2.17
CA VAL A 94 15.98 -0.73 1.85
C VAL A 94 14.88 0.06 2.57
N ALA A 95 13.66 -0.46 2.66
CA ALA A 95 12.52 0.24 3.26
C ALA A 95 12.78 0.76 4.70
N PRO A 96 13.36 -0.02 5.64
CA PRO A 96 13.63 0.45 6.99
C PRO A 96 14.66 1.58 7.06
N LEU A 97 15.57 1.69 6.08
CA LEU A 97 16.54 2.80 6.03
C LEU A 97 15.87 4.16 5.83
N PHE A 98 14.65 4.15 5.30
CA PHE A 98 13.80 5.34 5.14
C PHE A 98 12.62 5.35 6.12
N GLY A 99 12.73 4.63 7.26
CA GLY A 99 11.67 4.57 8.26
C GLY A 99 10.42 3.78 7.84
N GLY A 100 10.52 3.01 6.74
CA GLY A 100 9.43 2.16 6.26
C GLY A 100 9.26 0.89 7.08
N ILE A 101 8.04 0.36 7.09
CA ILE A 101 7.72 -0.95 7.66
C ILE A 101 7.90 -2.05 6.59
N PRO A 102 8.09 -3.32 7.00
CA PRO A 102 8.13 -4.43 6.07
C PRO A 102 6.89 -4.47 5.17
N ALA A 103 7.11 -4.71 3.88
CA ALA A 103 6.06 -4.74 2.87
C ALA A 103 6.13 -6.04 2.06
N THR A 104 5.00 -6.46 1.52
CA THR A 104 4.88 -7.64 0.68
C THR A 104 3.92 -7.41 -0.49
N GLY A 105 3.86 -8.36 -1.42
CA GLY A 105 2.92 -8.35 -2.53
C GLY A 105 1.47 -8.44 -2.02
N ALA A 106 0.55 -7.71 -2.67
CA ALA A 106 -0.86 -7.73 -2.32
C ALA A 106 -1.70 -8.27 -3.48
N ILE A 107 -2.31 -9.44 -3.31
CA ILE A 107 -3.12 -10.13 -4.33
C ILE A 107 -4.16 -9.19 -4.94
N ALA A 108 -4.91 -8.45 -4.10
CA ALA A 108 -5.94 -7.53 -4.55
C ALA A 108 -5.44 -6.43 -5.47
N ARG A 109 -4.28 -5.85 -5.14
CA ARG A 109 -3.66 -4.78 -5.96
C ARG A 109 -3.11 -5.35 -7.26
N THR A 110 -2.48 -6.53 -7.20
CA THR A 110 -1.97 -7.24 -8.36
C THR A 110 -3.09 -7.57 -9.33
N MET A 111 -4.19 -8.15 -8.84
CA MET A 111 -5.36 -8.46 -9.66
C MET A 111 -6.02 -7.21 -10.26
N THR A 112 -6.12 -6.14 -9.49
CA THR A 112 -6.65 -4.86 -9.99
C THR A 112 -5.76 -4.30 -11.11
N ASN A 113 -4.44 -4.38 -10.96
CA ASN A 113 -3.50 -3.95 -11.99
C ASN A 113 -3.64 -4.77 -13.28
N ILE A 114 -3.70 -6.10 -13.17
CA ILE A 114 -3.87 -7.03 -14.30
C ILE A 114 -5.19 -6.77 -15.02
N ASN A 115 -6.29 -6.64 -14.29
CA ASN A 115 -7.61 -6.38 -14.84
C ASN A 115 -7.69 -5.03 -15.59
N ASN A 116 -6.83 -4.08 -15.24
CA ASN A 116 -6.67 -2.81 -15.94
C ASN A 116 -5.57 -2.82 -17.03
N GLY A 117 -5.07 -4.00 -17.38
CA GLY A 117 -4.12 -4.18 -18.49
C GLY A 117 -2.64 -4.08 -18.11
N GLY A 118 -2.31 -3.99 -16.83
CA GLY A 118 -0.91 -4.01 -16.36
C GLY A 118 -0.32 -5.41 -16.48
N LYS A 119 0.71 -5.58 -17.32
CA LYS A 119 1.37 -6.88 -17.56
C LYS A 119 2.87 -6.85 -17.27
N THR A 120 3.41 -5.72 -16.87
CA THR A 120 4.86 -5.55 -16.73
C THR A 120 5.21 -4.90 -15.38
N PRO A 121 6.43 -5.14 -14.85
CA PRO A 121 6.91 -4.47 -13.63
C PRO A 121 6.94 -2.94 -13.71
N ILE A 122 6.96 -2.39 -14.94
CA ILE A 122 6.92 -0.94 -15.17
C ILE A 122 5.68 -0.29 -14.54
N ALA A 123 4.54 -0.99 -14.52
CA ALA A 123 3.33 -0.50 -13.86
C ALA A 123 3.56 -0.23 -12.36
N GLY A 124 4.33 -1.09 -11.68
CA GLY A 124 4.72 -0.89 -10.27
C GLY A 124 5.65 0.31 -10.08
N VAL A 125 6.62 0.50 -10.97
CA VAL A 125 7.53 1.66 -10.94
C VAL A 125 6.75 2.97 -11.14
N ILE A 126 5.88 3.03 -12.14
CA ILE A 126 5.02 4.20 -12.39
C ILE A 126 4.13 4.47 -11.17
N HIS A 127 3.54 3.43 -10.58
CA HIS A 127 2.74 3.57 -9.37
C HIS A 127 3.55 4.20 -8.22
N ALA A 128 4.77 3.74 -7.98
CA ALA A 128 5.65 4.29 -6.96
C ALA A 128 6.00 5.77 -7.21
N ILE A 129 6.29 6.14 -8.46
CA ILE A 129 6.56 7.52 -8.86
C ILE A 129 5.33 8.40 -8.64
N ILE A 130 4.14 7.93 -9.02
CA ILE A 130 2.90 8.68 -8.81
C ILE A 130 2.62 8.87 -7.33
N LEU A 131 2.82 7.84 -6.50
CA LEU A 131 2.67 7.97 -5.04
C LEU A 131 3.65 8.99 -4.45
N LEU A 132 4.90 8.99 -4.92
CA LEU A 132 5.89 9.98 -4.51
C LEU A 132 5.47 11.39 -4.89
N LEU A 133 4.97 11.60 -6.11
CA LEU A 133 4.45 12.90 -6.55
C LEU A 133 3.24 13.34 -5.73
N ILE A 134 2.33 12.42 -5.40
CA ILE A 134 1.20 12.70 -4.52
C ILE A 134 1.67 13.11 -3.13
N LEU A 135 2.66 12.41 -2.58
CA LEU A 135 3.23 12.76 -1.27
C LEU A 135 3.83 14.17 -1.27
N LEU A 136 4.59 14.52 -2.31
CA LEU A 136 5.30 15.81 -2.36
C LEU A 136 4.38 16.99 -2.68
N PHE A 137 3.43 16.82 -3.59
CA PHE A 137 2.62 17.93 -4.13
C PHE A 137 1.17 17.95 -3.67
N LEU A 138 0.55 16.76 -3.51
CA LEU A 138 -0.87 16.65 -3.21
C LEU A 138 -1.16 16.37 -1.73
N MET A 139 -0.15 16.29 -0.87
CA MET A 139 -0.35 16.04 0.56
C MET A 139 -1.24 17.07 1.24
N PRO A 140 -1.10 18.40 0.97
CA PRO A 140 -2.00 19.39 1.53
C PRO A 140 -3.47 19.12 1.19
N LEU A 141 -3.73 18.59 -0.02
CA LEU A 141 -5.10 18.23 -0.44
C LEU A 141 -5.53 16.87 0.12
N ALA A 142 -4.60 15.93 0.27
CA ALA A 142 -4.87 14.60 0.82
C ALA A 142 -5.32 14.64 2.29
N GLN A 143 -4.92 15.65 3.05
CA GLN A 143 -5.36 15.87 4.43
C GLN A 143 -6.88 16.07 4.54
N TYR A 144 -7.53 16.58 3.50
CA TYR A 144 -8.98 16.80 3.47
C TYR A 144 -9.79 15.58 3.04
N ILE A 145 -9.16 14.42 2.80
CA ILE A 145 -9.87 13.19 2.47
C ILE A 145 -10.69 12.75 3.70
N PRO A 146 -12.03 12.66 3.60
CA PRO A 146 -12.86 12.23 4.71
C PRO A 146 -12.70 10.75 4.98
N MET A 147 -12.61 10.37 6.26
CA MET A 147 -12.47 8.97 6.70
C MET A 147 -13.64 8.09 6.21
N ALA A 148 -14.84 8.65 6.12
CA ALA A 148 -16.01 7.94 5.60
C ALA A 148 -15.86 7.54 4.12
N CYS A 149 -15.16 8.36 3.31
CA CYS A 149 -14.89 8.03 1.91
C CYS A 149 -13.92 6.83 1.78
N LEU A 150 -12.90 6.77 2.63
CA LEU A 150 -11.98 5.63 2.68
C LEU A 150 -12.71 4.35 3.10
N ALA A 151 -13.56 4.43 4.12
CA ALA A 151 -14.39 3.30 4.56
C ALA A 151 -15.30 2.80 3.43
N GLY A 152 -15.95 3.71 2.69
CA GLY A 152 -16.80 3.36 1.54
C GLY A 152 -16.02 2.65 0.43
N VAL A 153 -14.81 3.13 0.13
CA VAL A 153 -13.93 2.46 -0.86
C VAL A 153 -13.53 1.06 -0.39
N LEU A 154 -13.18 0.89 0.88
CA LEU A 154 -12.85 -0.43 1.44
C LEU A 154 -14.02 -1.41 1.35
N VAL A 155 -15.24 -0.97 1.63
CA VAL A 155 -16.46 -1.80 1.49
C VAL A 155 -16.64 -2.26 0.04
N ILE A 156 -16.51 -1.35 -0.92
CA ILE A 156 -16.65 -1.68 -2.35
C ILE A 156 -15.56 -2.66 -2.80
N VAL A 157 -14.31 -2.43 -2.38
CA VAL A 157 -13.19 -3.34 -2.70
C VAL A 157 -13.44 -4.72 -2.10
N SER A 158 -13.85 -4.80 -0.83
CA SER A 158 -14.18 -6.08 -0.17
C SER A 158 -15.30 -6.81 -0.88
N TYR A 159 -16.35 -6.09 -1.29
CA TYR A 159 -17.45 -6.68 -2.06
C TYR A 159 -17.00 -7.26 -3.41
N ASN A 160 -16.17 -6.51 -4.15
CA ASN A 160 -15.63 -6.94 -5.44
C ASN A 160 -14.68 -8.14 -5.31
N MET A 161 -13.95 -8.23 -4.20
CA MET A 161 -13.03 -9.34 -3.92
C MET A 161 -13.73 -10.60 -3.39
N SER A 162 -14.92 -10.47 -2.80
CA SER A 162 -15.60 -11.61 -2.15
C SER A 162 -16.07 -12.70 -3.11
N GLY A 163 -15.97 -12.49 -4.44
CA GLY A 163 -16.36 -13.49 -5.43
C GLY A 163 -17.83 -13.93 -5.31
N TRP A 164 -18.71 -13.06 -4.84
CA TRP A 164 -20.12 -13.36 -4.52
C TRP A 164 -20.88 -14.11 -5.62
N ARG A 165 -20.45 -13.93 -6.88
CA ARG A 165 -21.03 -14.66 -8.01
C ARG A 165 -20.67 -16.14 -8.01
N VAL A 166 -19.46 -16.49 -7.55
CA VAL A 166 -18.98 -17.88 -7.46
C VAL A 166 -19.65 -18.59 -6.27
N PHE A 167 -19.95 -17.85 -5.20
CA PHE A 167 -20.63 -18.42 -4.02
C PHE A 167 -22.12 -18.73 -4.26
N LYS A 168 -22.75 -18.08 -5.26
CA LYS A 168 -24.16 -18.30 -5.63
C LYS A 168 -24.35 -19.34 -6.73
N ALA A 169 -23.29 -19.80 -7.39
CA ALA A 169 -23.34 -20.86 -8.38
C ALA A 169 -23.13 -22.23 -7.74
#